data_79881128d850b464864b687961b24dbb
#
_entry.id   79881128d850b464864b687961b24dbb
#
_cell.length_a   1.000
_cell.length_b   1.000
_cell.length_c   1.000
_cell.angle_alpha   90.00
_cell.angle_beta   90.00
_cell.angle_gamma   90.00
#
_symmetry.space_group_name_H-M   'P 1'
#
loop_
_entity.id
_entity.type
_entity.pdbx_description
1 polymer ?
#
loop_
_entity_poly.entity_id
_entity_poly.type
_entity_poly.pdbx_seq_one_letter_code
_entity_poly.pdbx_strand_id
1 'polypeptide(L)'
;MYVLETRTLTSAKLPLPSAQLKRPGQPPVLQIYSPKILPLRKLQARLQGRIRKLLQRKPSPFHLRISYDLVVTSDARFLPMDFRAIPRLQIRAGPAFGTGEHATTRLCLRYVVQFMRKKGSRLKSCRVLDLGCGTGVLGLAAARLGAHVEGWDSDPVAVQEAERNLRLNRLGKRVCFRQRDVLRDAVPAADLIVANLYDHLLLHLLPRLESHRRAGTVLLLSGILKGQEKDRKSTRLNSSHANISYAVFCLKKK
;
A
#
# COMPACT_ATOMS: atom_id res chain seq x y z
N MET A 1 -23.56 -5.17 -3.06
CA MET A 1 -22.96 -6.51 -2.92
C MET A 1 -23.93 -7.41 -2.17
N TYR A 2 -24.10 -8.65 -2.60
CA TYR A 2 -24.89 -9.69 -1.93
C TYR A 2 -23.98 -10.85 -1.60
N VAL A 3 -24.30 -11.58 -0.55
CA VAL A 3 -23.60 -12.80 -0.15
C VAL A 3 -24.62 -13.92 0.08
N LEU A 4 -24.35 -15.10 -0.47
CA LEU A 4 -25.01 -16.34 -0.13
C LEU A 4 -24.16 -17.06 0.91
N GLU A 5 -24.70 -17.29 2.09
CA GLU A 5 -24.08 -18.06 3.16
C GLU A 5 -24.71 -19.43 3.23
N THR A 6 -23.90 -20.48 3.19
CA THR A 6 -24.36 -21.87 3.29
C THR A 6 -23.37 -22.70 4.09
N ARG A 7 -23.87 -23.73 4.77
CA ARG A 7 -23.05 -24.77 5.42
C ARG A 7 -22.74 -25.94 4.47
N THR A 8 -23.39 -25.98 3.31
CA THR A 8 -23.10 -27.00 2.30
C THR A 8 -21.75 -26.68 1.66
N LEU A 9 -20.75 -27.49 1.95
CA LEU A 9 -19.44 -27.42 1.31
C LEU A 9 -19.51 -28.15 -0.02
N THR A 10 -18.96 -27.55 -1.05
CA THR A 10 -18.84 -28.17 -2.37
C THR A 10 -17.38 -28.17 -2.81
N SER A 11 -16.94 -29.27 -3.37
CA SER A 11 -15.64 -29.38 -4.05
C SER A 11 -15.70 -28.85 -5.49
N ALA A 12 -16.90 -28.57 -6.02
CA ALA A 12 -17.06 -28.05 -7.37
C ALA A 12 -16.56 -26.59 -7.48
N LYS A 13 -15.90 -26.28 -8.58
CA LYS A 13 -15.51 -24.90 -8.89
C LYS A 13 -16.75 -24.02 -9.02
N LEU A 14 -16.84 -23.02 -8.16
CA LEU A 14 -17.98 -22.09 -8.15
C LEU A 14 -17.78 -21.02 -9.25
N PRO A 15 -18.86 -20.63 -9.93
CA PRO A 15 -18.81 -19.61 -10.99
C PRO A 15 -18.69 -18.17 -10.45
N LEU A 16 -18.65 -18.00 -9.14
CA LEU A 16 -18.59 -16.70 -8.44
C LEU A 16 -17.50 -16.71 -7.37
N PRO A 17 -16.94 -15.55 -7.05
CA PRO A 17 -16.00 -15.41 -5.94
C PRO A 17 -16.57 -15.96 -4.64
N SER A 18 -15.80 -16.80 -3.96
CA SER A 18 -16.22 -17.44 -2.72
C SER A 18 -15.09 -17.48 -1.71
N ALA A 19 -15.47 -17.50 -0.42
CA ALA A 19 -14.56 -17.67 0.70
C ALA A 19 -15.15 -18.64 1.73
N GLN A 20 -14.30 -19.44 2.36
CA GLN A 20 -14.69 -20.29 3.46
C GLN A 20 -14.36 -19.60 4.79
N LEU A 21 -15.39 -19.33 5.59
CA LEU A 21 -15.25 -18.74 6.91
C LEU A 21 -15.21 -19.84 7.96
N LYS A 22 -14.09 -19.98 8.68
CA LYS A 22 -13.94 -20.88 9.82
C LYS A 22 -13.92 -20.05 11.11
N ARG A 23 -14.79 -20.37 12.04
CA ARG A 23 -14.80 -19.78 13.39
C ARG A 23 -14.51 -20.88 14.42
N PRO A 24 -13.73 -20.60 15.47
CA PRO A 24 -13.49 -21.59 16.52
C PRO A 24 -14.83 -22.11 17.08
N GLY A 25 -14.94 -23.43 17.19
CA GLY A 25 -16.15 -24.10 17.75
C GLY A 25 -17.40 -24.07 16.86
N GLN A 26 -17.33 -23.59 15.63
CA GLN A 26 -18.45 -23.54 14.69
C GLN A 26 -18.14 -24.30 13.40
N PRO A 27 -19.14 -24.92 12.75
CA PRO A 27 -18.94 -25.53 11.45
C PRO A 27 -18.57 -24.44 10.41
N PRO A 28 -17.75 -24.78 9.41
CA PRO A 28 -17.35 -23.84 8.39
C PRO A 28 -18.55 -23.36 7.56
N VAL A 29 -18.54 -22.09 7.19
CA VAL A 29 -19.56 -21.46 6.37
C VAL A 29 -18.94 -21.04 5.04
N LEU A 30 -19.54 -21.47 3.93
CA LEU A 30 -19.17 -21.02 2.60
C LEU A 30 -19.91 -19.72 2.29
N GLN A 31 -19.16 -18.68 1.91
CA GLN A 31 -19.70 -17.40 1.49
C GLN A 31 -19.42 -17.20 0.00
N ILE A 32 -20.47 -16.93 -0.79
CA ILE A 32 -20.38 -16.68 -2.23
C ILE A 32 -20.88 -15.27 -2.50
N TYR A 33 -20.09 -14.48 -3.19
CA TYR A 33 -20.32 -13.05 -3.38
C TYR A 33 -20.79 -12.73 -4.79
N SER A 34 -21.71 -11.76 -4.92
CA SER A 34 -22.13 -11.22 -6.21
C SER A 34 -22.59 -9.76 -6.09
N PRO A 35 -22.29 -8.90 -7.06
CA PRO A 35 -22.88 -7.56 -7.13
C PRO A 35 -24.39 -7.59 -7.41
N LYS A 36 -24.90 -8.66 -8.03
CA LYS A 36 -26.32 -8.87 -8.36
C LYS A 36 -26.89 -10.04 -7.57
N ILE A 37 -28.17 -9.96 -7.21
CA ILE A 37 -28.84 -11.01 -6.43
C ILE A 37 -29.17 -12.25 -7.28
N LEU A 38 -29.45 -12.07 -8.56
CA LEU A 38 -29.97 -13.13 -9.44
C LEU A 38 -29.02 -14.34 -9.56
N PRO A 39 -27.70 -14.18 -9.75
CA PRO A 39 -26.78 -15.31 -9.77
C PRO A 39 -26.76 -16.10 -8.46
N LEU A 40 -26.93 -15.42 -7.30
CA LEU A 40 -26.96 -16.08 -6.01
C LEU A 40 -28.25 -16.86 -5.77
N ARG A 41 -29.41 -16.38 -6.29
CA ARG A 41 -30.68 -17.11 -6.20
C ARG A 41 -30.62 -18.46 -6.95
N LYS A 42 -29.94 -18.51 -8.09
CA LYS A 42 -29.72 -19.76 -8.83
C LYS A 42 -28.88 -20.77 -8.03
N LEU A 43 -27.90 -20.30 -7.26
CA LEU A 43 -27.08 -21.14 -6.39
C LEU A 43 -27.77 -21.49 -5.06
N GLN A 44 -28.63 -20.61 -4.57
CA GLN A 44 -29.37 -20.81 -3.33
C GLN A 44 -30.22 -22.08 -3.34
N ALA A 45 -30.90 -22.36 -4.45
CA ALA A 45 -31.70 -23.56 -4.63
C ALA A 45 -30.86 -24.86 -4.51
N ARG A 46 -29.58 -24.82 -4.94
CA ARG A 46 -28.67 -25.98 -4.88
C ARG A 46 -27.96 -26.12 -3.54
N LEU A 47 -27.64 -25.02 -2.88
CA LEU A 47 -26.76 -24.98 -1.71
C LEU A 47 -27.50 -24.71 -0.39
N GLN A 48 -28.82 -24.58 -0.44
CA GLN A 48 -29.69 -24.37 0.74
C GLN A 48 -29.15 -23.30 1.70
N GLY A 49 -28.72 -22.17 1.15
CA GLY A 49 -28.11 -21.09 1.92
C GLY A 49 -29.02 -19.89 2.10
N ARG A 50 -28.57 -18.92 2.89
CA ARG A 50 -29.27 -17.66 3.13
C ARG A 50 -28.59 -16.53 2.35
N ILE A 51 -29.33 -15.83 1.49
CA ILE A 51 -28.85 -14.63 0.81
C ILE A 51 -29.06 -13.42 1.73
N ARG A 52 -27.99 -12.66 1.94
CA ARG A 52 -28.03 -11.37 2.63
C ARG A 52 -27.49 -10.27 1.71
N LYS A 53 -28.10 -9.10 1.77
CA LYS A 53 -27.51 -7.89 1.20
C LYS A 53 -26.42 -7.42 2.16
N LEU A 54 -25.19 -7.38 1.68
CA LEU A 54 -24.12 -6.74 2.43
C LEU A 54 -24.34 -5.24 2.34
N LEU A 55 -24.76 -4.63 3.42
CA LEU A 55 -24.71 -3.19 3.55
C LEU A 55 -23.22 -2.82 3.49
N GLN A 56 -22.81 -2.25 2.38
CA GLN A 56 -21.52 -1.56 2.34
C GLN A 56 -21.67 -0.35 3.25
N ARG A 57 -21.31 -0.51 4.53
CA ARG A 57 -21.02 0.65 5.36
C ARG A 57 -19.91 1.39 4.63
N LYS A 58 -20.18 2.62 4.21
CA LYS A 58 -19.09 3.49 3.75
C LYS A 58 -18.06 3.46 4.88
N PRO A 59 -16.80 3.08 4.60
CA PRO A 59 -15.78 3.07 5.63
C PRO A 59 -15.77 4.46 6.28
N SER A 60 -15.73 4.49 7.59
CA SER A 60 -15.60 5.76 8.32
C SER A 60 -14.34 6.48 7.84
N PRO A 61 -14.39 7.80 7.64
CA PRO A 61 -13.20 8.54 7.27
C PRO A 61 -12.07 8.31 8.28
N PHE A 62 -10.88 8.01 7.79
CA PHE A 62 -9.70 7.91 8.64
C PHE A 62 -8.84 9.15 8.52
N HIS A 63 -8.13 9.48 9.60
CA HIS A 63 -7.18 10.58 9.68
C HIS A 63 -5.94 10.10 10.42
N LEU A 64 -4.80 10.13 9.74
CA LEU A 64 -3.54 9.64 10.26
C LEU A 64 -2.54 10.78 10.34
N ARG A 65 -2.23 11.24 11.52
CA ARG A 65 -1.12 12.15 11.74
C ARG A 65 0.19 11.38 11.64
N ILE A 66 0.94 11.63 10.59
CA ILE A 66 2.26 11.03 10.38
C ILE A 66 3.32 11.80 11.15
N SER A 67 3.24 13.15 11.08
CA SER A 67 4.11 14.07 11.81
C SER A 67 3.43 15.45 11.88
N TYR A 68 4.16 16.46 12.34
CA TYR A 68 3.74 17.87 12.22
C TYR A 68 3.78 18.40 10.78
N ASP A 69 4.37 17.66 9.83
CA ASP A 69 4.49 18.09 8.43
C ASP A 69 3.51 17.37 7.51
N LEU A 70 2.83 16.32 7.98
CA LEU A 70 1.97 15.52 7.13
C LEU A 70 0.85 14.82 7.90
N VAL A 71 -0.38 15.01 7.41
CA VAL A 71 -1.56 14.21 7.73
C VAL A 71 -2.03 13.48 6.47
N VAL A 72 -2.32 12.19 6.59
CA VAL A 72 -2.99 11.41 5.55
C VAL A 72 -4.45 11.22 5.95
N THR A 73 -5.37 11.49 5.04
CA THR A 73 -6.82 11.40 5.29
C THR A 73 -7.55 10.76 4.13
N SER A 74 -8.61 10.02 4.39
CA SER A 74 -9.49 9.54 3.33
C SER A 74 -10.52 10.59 2.88
N ASP A 75 -10.87 11.54 3.75
CA ASP A 75 -11.80 12.62 3.42
C ASP A 75 -11.45 13.91 4.21
N ALA A 76 -10.97 14.92 3.49
CA ALA A 76 -10.56 16.17 4.08
C ALA A 76 -11.70 17.00 4.71
N ARG A 77 -12.96 16.72 4.36
CA ARG A 77 -14.14 17.42 4.92
C ARG A 77 -14.31 17.12 6.40
N PHE A 78 -13.93 15.93 6.84
CA PHE A 78 -14.05 15.46 8.22
C PHE A 78 -12.73 15.57 9.01
N LEU A 79 -11.76 16.33 8.50
CA LEU A 79 -10.47 16.48 9.16
C LEU A 79 -10.63 17.24 10.50
N PRO A 80 -10.15 16.66 11.63
CA PRO A 80 -10.17 17.32 12.92
C PRO A 80 -9.51 18.71 12.90
N MET A 81 -9.99 19.61 13.74
CA MET A 81 -9.49 21.00 13.78
C MET A 81 -7.99 21.07 13.99
N ASP A 82 -7.45 20.25 14.90
CA ASP A 82 -6.03 20.18 15.23
C ASP A 82 -5.12 19.80 14.05
N PHE A 83 -5.72 19.20 13.01
CA PHE A 83 -4.96 18.73 11.83
C PHE A 83 -5.07 19.70 10.65
N ARG A 84 -5.93 20.72 10.71
CA ARG A 84 -6.21 21.60 9.56
C ARG A 84 -5.03 22.46 9.14
N ALA A 85 -4.15 22.81 10.08
CA ALA A 85 -2.93 23.59 9.82
C ALA A 85 -1.78 22.72 9.25
N ILE A 86 -1.87 21.39 9.32
CA ILE A 86 -0.84 20.48 8.87
C ILE A 86 -1.02 20.20 7.38
N PRO A 87 0.07 20.19 6.57
CA PRO A 87 0.01 19.76 5.18
C PRO A 87 -0.68 18.39 5.04
N ARG A 88 -1.71 18.33 4.21
CA ARG A 88 -2.54 17.14 4.07
C ARG A 88 -2.34 16.43 2.75
N LEU A 89 -2.46 15.12 2.80
CA LEU A 89 -2.55 14.22 1.66
C LEU A 89 -3.87 13.45 1.75
N GLN A 90 -4.72 13.61 0.76
CA GLN A 90 -5.98 12.87 0.71
C GLN A 90 -5.82 11.63 -0.15
N ILE A 91 -6.13 10.46 0.41
CA ILE A 91 -6.06 9.15 -0.26
C ILE A 91 -7.44 8.51 -0.22
N ARG A 92 -8.00 8.23 -1.39
CA ARG A 92 -9.26 7.48 -1.48
C ARG A 92 -9.03 6.03 -1.11
N ALA A 93 -9.93 5.47 -0.32
CA ALA A 93 -10.02 4.03 -0.14
C ALA A 93 -10.49 3.40 -1.46
N GLY A 94 -9.63 2.62 -2.07
CA GLY A 94 -9.86 1.90 -3.33
C GLY A 94 -9.48 0.43 -3.19
N PRO A 95 -9.53 -0.34 -4.29
CA PRO A 95 -9.11 -1.74 -4.30
C PRO A 95 -7.59 -1.90 -4.18
N ALA A 96 -6.80 -0.87 -4.49
CA ALA A 96 -5.34 -0.90 -4.39
C ALA A 96 -4.88 -0.84 -2.93
N PHE A 97 -3.79 -1.54 -2.63
CA PHE A 97 -3.13 -1.53 -1.32
C PHE A 97 -2.47 -0.18 -1.03
N GLY A 98 -2.39 0.19 0.25
CA GLY A 98 -1.58 1.35 0.68
C GLY A 98 -2.39 2.60 1.01
N THR A 99 -3.54 2.49 1.69
CA THR A 99 -4.29 3.67 2.19
C THR A 99 -3.54 4.45 3.27
N GLY A 100 -2.49 3.88 3.86
CA GLY A 100 -1.76 4.46 4.99
C GLY A 100 -2.13 3.85 6.34
N GLU A 101 -3.20 3.08 6.43
CA GLU A 101 -3.67 2.48 7.70
C GLU A 101 -2.82 1.28 8.14
N HIS A 102 -2.18 0.58 7.21
CA HIS A 102 -1.31 -0.53 7.54
C HIS A 102 -0.02 -0.06 8.25
N ALA A 103 0.45 -0.84 9.22
CA ALA A 103 1.61 -0.47 10.04
C ALA A 103 2.88 -0.22 9.20
N THR A 104 3.14 -1.05 8.19
CA THR A 104 4.28 -0.89 7.27
C THR A 104 4.20 0.41 6.50
N THR A 105 3.01 0.77 5.98
CA THR A 105 2.81 2.02 5.24
C THR A 105 3.01 3.23 6.15
N ARG A 106 2.52 3.18 7.40
CA ARG A 106 2.76 4.27 8.38
C ARG A 106 4.24 4.45 8.69
N LEU A 107 4.98 3.37 8.86
CA LEU A 107 6.42 3.44 9.09
C LEU A 107 7.13 4.02 7.88
N CYS A 108 6.85 3.55 6.67
CA CYS A 108 7.40 4.12 5.44
C CYS A 108 7.09 5.62 5.33
N LEU A 109 5.85 6.05 5.59
CA LEU A 109 5.47 7.46 5.60
C LEU A 109 6.31 8.29 6.58
N ARG A 110 6.52 7.80 7.81
CA ARG A 110 7.39 8.47 8.81
C ARG A 110 8.82 8.61 8.30
N TYR A 111 9.38 7.56 7.71
CA TYR A 111 10.73 7.61 7.14
C TYR A 111 10.82 8.55 5.94
N VAL A 112 9.82 8.55 5.05
CA VAL A 112 9.74 9.51 3.94
C VAL A 112 9.76 10.94 4.47
N VAL A 113 8.91 11.28 5.45
CA VAL A 113 8.89 12.61 6.06
C VAL A 113 10.25 12.96 6.68
N GLN A 114 10.85 12.02 7.43
CA GLN A 114 12.15 12.24 8.07
C GLN A 114 13.26 12.47 7.02
N PHE A 115 13.26 11.69 5.94
CA PHE A 115 14.20 11.85 4.84
C PHE A 115 14.05 13.21 4.17
N MET A 116 12.81 13.61 3.86
CA MET A 116 12.51 14.88 3.22
C MET A 116 12.95 16.07 4.10
N ARG A 117 12.72 16.02 5.42
CA ARG A 117 13.22 17.01 6.37
C ARG A 117 14.75 17.18 6.32
N LYS A 118 15.49 16.06 6.24
CA LYS A 118 16.97 16.08 6.16
C LYS A 118 17.51 16.69 4.86
N LYS A 119 16.72 16.72 3.79
CA LYS A 119 17.13 17.33 2.51
C LYS A 119 17.13 18.86 2.55
N GLY A 120 16.32 19.49 3.39
CA GLY A 120 16.28 20.95 3.56
C GLY A 120 16.13 21.71 2.24
N SER A 121 17.06 22.60 1.91
CA SER A 121 17.05 23.39 0.67
C SER A 121 17.14 22.57 -0.63
N ARG A 122 17.65 21.32 -0.55
CA ARG A 122 17.78 20.40 -1.70
C ARG A 122 16.49 19.66 -2.05
N LEU A 123 15.37 19.95 -1.37
CA LEU A 123 14.07 19.29 -1.60
C LEU A 123 13.57 19.42 -3.04
N LYS A 124 13.74 20.60 -3.65
CA LYS A 124 13.25 20.88 -5.02
C LYS A 124 13.93 20.04 -6.10
N SER A 125 15.16 19.57 -5.87
CA SER A 125 15.91 18.69 -6.78
C SER A 125 15.86 17.22 -6.37
N CYS A 126 15.22 16.89 -5.23
CA CYS A 126 15.13 15.55 -4.72
C CYS A 126 14.26 14.67 -5.62
N ARG A 127 14.81 13.55 -6.07
CA ARG A 127 14.12 12.52 -6.85
C ARG A 127 13.77 11.33 -5.97
N VAL A 128 12.50 10.92 -6.00
CA VAL A 128 12.00 9.77 -5.27
C VAL A 128 11.40 8.78 -6.25
N LEU A 129 11.75 7.52 -6.10
CA LEU A 129 11.18 6.41 -6.86
C LEU A 129 10.36 5.52 -5.90
N ASP A 130 9.08 5.32 -6.21
CA ASP A 130 8.13 4.53 -5.42
C ASP A 130 7.82 3.24 -6.18
N LEU A 131 8.42 2.12 -5.75
CA LEU A 131 8.32 0.82 -6.40
C LEU A 131 7.20 -0.03 -5.76
N GLY A 132 6.22 -0.45 -6.57
CA GLY A 132 4.98 -1.03 -6.09
C GLY A 132 4.13 0.03 -5.41
N CYS A 133 3.84 1.11 -6.15
CA CYS A 133 3.27 2.33 -5.56
C CYS A 133 1.84 2.16 -5.03
N GLY A 134 1.08 1.16 -5.49
CA GLY A 134 -0.30 0.92 -5.06
C GLY A 134 -1.17 2.16 -5.22
N THR A 135 -1.71 2.70 -4.11
CA THR A 135 -2.47 3.96 -4.10
C THR A 135 -1.63 5.21 -4.37
N GLY A 136 -0.31 5.09 -4.46
CA GLY A 136 0.64 6.18 -4.61
C GLY A 136 0.94 6.94 -3.31
N VAL A 137 0.48 6.48 -2.15
CA VAL A 137 0.54 7.25 -0.89
C VAL A 137 1.96 7.68 -0.50
N LEU A 138 2.98 6.82 -0.70
CA LEU A 138 4.37 7.11 -0.33
C LEU A 138 4.98 8.15 -1.27
N GLY A 139 4.84 7.93 -2.56
CA GLY A 139 5.28 8.89 -3.58
C GLY A 139 4.57 10.23 -3.46
N LEU A 140 3.25 10.24 -3.30
CA LEU A 140 2.47 11.47 -3.13
C LEU A 140 2.84 12.22 -1.84
N ALA A 141 3.19 11.51 -0.76
CA ALA A 141 3.71 12.12 0.46
C ALA A 141 5.03 12.83 0.22
N ALA A 142 5.97 12.20 -0.49
CA ALA A 142 7.24 12.82 -0.86
C ALA A 142 7.03 14.07 -1.75
N ALA A 143 6.12 13.99 -2.72
CA ALA A 143 5.80 15.11 -3.60
C ALA A 143 5.12 16.26 -2.86
N ARG A 144 4.23 15.98 -1.91
CA ARG A 144 3.60 17.01 -1.03
C ARG A 144 4.67 17.79 -0.25
N LEU A 145 5.75 17.12 0.10
CA LEU A 145 6.90 17.70 0.79
C LEU A 145 7.94 18.31 -0.16
N GLY A 146 7.72 18.30 -1.48
CA GLY A 146 8.52 19.03 -2.45
C GLY A 146 9.37 18.21 -3.42
N ALA A 147 9.44 16.88 -3.31
CA ALA A 147 10.19 16.02 -4.21
C ALA A 147 9.56 15.91 -5.61
N HIS A 148 10.39 15.53 -6.60
CA HIS A 148 9.95 14.95 -7.85
C HIS A 148 9.85 13.42 -7.70
N VAL A 149 8.75 12.86 -8.15
CA VAL A 149 8.42 11.44 -7.90
C VAL A 149 8.10 10.73 -9.19
N GLU A 150 8.67 9.56 -9.34
CA GLU A 150 8.20 8.55 -10.28
C GLU A 150 7.71 7.34 -9.47
N GLY A 151 6.48 6.88 -9.72
CA GLY A 151 5.90 5.72 -9.06
C GLY A 151 5.60 4.62 -10.07
N TRP A 152 5.93 3.38 -9.73
CA TRP A 152 5.77 2.21 -10.57
C TRP A 152 4.89 1.16 -9.91
N ASP A 153 4.00 0.57 -10.70
CA ASP A 153 3.27 -0.64 -10.30
C ASP A 153 3.05 -1.51 -11.54
N SER A 154 3.08 -2.81 -11.38
CA SER A 154 2.78 -3.76 -12.46
C SER A 154 1.27 -3.89 -12.70
N ASP A 155 0.45 -3.61 -11.68
CA ASP A 155 -1.01 -3.63 -11.78
C ASP A 155 -1.55 -2.31 -12.35
N PRO A 156 -2.19 -2.33 -13.53
CA PRO A 156 -2.79 -1.13 -14.12
C PRO A 156 -3.89 -0.53 -13.24
N VAL A 157 -4.57 -1.33 -12.41
CA VAL A 157 -5.60 -0.83 -11.47
C VAL A 157 -4.95 0.00 -10.37
N ALA A 158 -3.80 -0.43 -9.86
CA ALA A 158 -3.03 0.33 -8.87
C ALA A 158 -2.55 1.67 -9.46
N VAL A 159 -2.01 1.66 -10.69
CA VAL A 159 -1.58 2.89 -11.39
C VAL A 159 -2.75 3.87 -11.56
N GLN A 160 -3.93 3.38 -11.96
CA GLN A 160 -5.12 4.22 -12.09
C GLN A 160 -5.55 4.84 -10.76
N GLU A 161 -5.49 4.08 -9.66
CA GLU A 161 -5.79 4.61 -8.31
C GLU A 161 -4.75 5.65 -7.88
N ALA A 162 -3.46 5.42 -8.10
CA ALA A 162 -2.40 6.38 -7.82
C ALA A 162 -2.62 7.70 -8.60
N GLU A 163 -2.98 7.61 -9.87
CA GLU A 163 -3.30 8.77 -10.69
C GLU A 163 -4.56 9.52 -10.22
N ARG A 164 -5.59 8.80 -9.77
CA ARG A 164 -6.78 9.43 -9.16
C ARG A 164 -6.41 10.20 -7.91
N ASN A 165 -5.58 9.63 -7.05
CA ASN A 165 -5.07 10.26 -5.85
C ASN A 165 -4.15 11.44 -6.18
N LEU A 166 -3.34 11.35 -7.25
CA LEU A 166 -2.52 12.43 -7.76
C LEU A 166 -3.38 13.65 -8.14
N ARG A 167 -4.43 13.44 -8.94
CA ARG A 167 -5.38 14.51 -9.34
C ARG A 167 -6.07 15.12 -8.13
N LEU A 168 -6.53 14.29 -7.18
CA LEU A 168 -7.18 14.73 -5.96
C LEU A 168 -6.30 15.67 -5.12
N ASN A 169 -5.00 15.43 -5.13
CA ASN A 169 -4.03 16.21 -4.38
C ASN A 169 -3.37 17.36 -5.18
N ARG A 170 -3.68 17.50 -6.47
CA ARG A 170 -3.14 18.54 -7.37
C ARG A 170 -1.61 18.57 -7.44
N LEU A 171 -0.98 17.39 -7.51
CA LEU A 171 0.49 17.24 -7.50
C LEU A 171 1.08 16.92 -8.87
N GLY A 172 0.32 17.02 -9.96
CA GLY A 172 0.69 16.55 -11.30
C GLY A 172 1.98 17.12 -11.89
N LYS A 173 2.43 18.29 -11.44
CA LYS A 173 3.71 18.87 -11.89
C LYS A 173 4.96 18.17 -11.32
N ARG A 174 4.80 17.32 -10.31
CA ARG A 174 5.90 16.69 -9.56
C ARG A 174 5.89 15.18 -9.59
N VAL A 175 4.79 14.55 -10.01
CA VAL A 175 4.59 13.11 -9.91
C VAL A 175 4.19 12.54 -11.25
N CYS A 176 4.76 11.39 -11.59
CA CYS A 176 4.36 10.55 -12.70
C CYS A 176 4.21 9.12 -12.22
N PHE A 177 3.05 8.50 -12.45
CA PHE A 177 2.85 7.08 -12.22
C PHE A 177 2.90 6.31 -13.54
N ARG A 178 3.55 5.14 -13.55
CA ARG A 178 3.74 4.33 -14.75
C ARG A 178 3.45 2.86 -14.45
N GLN A 179 2.83 2.19 -15.40
CA GLN A 179 2.78 0.72 -15.36
C GLN A 179 4.16 0.20 -15.75
N ARG A 180 4.86 -0.39 -14.78
CA ARG A 180 6.22 -0.93 -14.93
C ARG A 180 6.39 -2.15 -14.05
N ASP A 181 7.19 -3.10 -14.52
CA ASP A 181 7.59 -4.26 -13.75
C ASP A 181 8.94 -3.98 -13.07
N VAL A 182 8.93 -3.88 -11.74
CA VAL A 182 10.14 -3.61 -10.94
C VAL A 182 11.23 -4.67 -11.10
N LEU A 183 10.87 -5.89 -11.56
CA LEU A 183 11.81 -6.97 -11.78
C LEU A 183 12.41 -6.98 -13.19
N ARG A 184 11.82 -6.27 -14.15
CA ARG A 184 12.22 -6.27 -15.57
C ARG A 184 12.75 -4.94 -16.04
N ASP A 185 12.06 -3.86 -15.70
CA ASP A 185 12.38 -2.52 -16.19
C ASP A 185 13.64 -1.95 -15.53
N ALA A 186 14.39 -1.12 -16.26
CA ALA A 186 15.59 -0.46 -15.74
C ALA A 186 15.23 0.59 -14.70
N VAL A 187 15.80 0.46 -13.50
CA VAL A 187 15.53 1.34 -12.36
C VAL A 187 16.26 2.68 -12.55
N PRO A 188 15.58 3.83 -12.63
CA PRO A 188 16.23 5.11 -12.77
C PRO A 188 16.92 5.55 -11.48
N ALA A 189 17.90 6.43 -11.62
CA ALA A 189 18.60 6.99 -10.47
C ALA A 189 17.68 7.91 -9.66
N ALA A 190 17.67 7.72 -8.33
CA ALA A 190 16.91 8.51 -7.38
C ALA A 190 17.71 8.77 -6.10
N ASP A 191 17.32 9.80 -5.35
CA ASP A 191 17.88 10.09 -4.02
C ASP A 191 17.28 9.16 -2.95
N LEU A 192 16.01 8.81 -3.13
CA LEU A 192 15.27 7.86 -2.29
C LEU A 192 14.54 6.88 -3.18
N ILE A 193 14.75 5.59 -2.95
CA ILE A 193 13.95 4.51 -3.53
C ILE A 193 13.14 3.89 -2.41
N VAL A 194 11.81 3.90 -2.55
CA VAL A 194 10.88 3.29 -1.59
C VAL A 194 10.30 2.04 -2.22
N ALA A 195 10.28 0.93 -1.47
CA ALA A 195 9.64 -0.31 -1.89
C ALA A 195 8.94 -0.95 -0.67
N ASN A 196 7.61 -0.85 -0.62
CA ASN A 196 6.78 -1.51 0.38
C ASN A 196 6.10 -2.71 -0.29
N LEU A 197 6.87 -3.75 -0.55
CA LEU A 197 6.50 -4.92 -1.33
C LEU A 197 6.56 -6.20 -0.48
N TYR A 198 5.95 -7.28 -0.99
CA TYR A 198 6.10 -8.60 -0.39
C TYR A 198 7.56 -9.04 -0.40
N ASP A 199 7.95 -9.81 0.61
CA ASP A 199 9.31 -10.26 0.86
C ASP A 199 9.98 -10.97 -0.33
N HIS A 200 9.25 -11.86 -1.01
CA HIS A 200 9.75 -12.57 -2.18
C HIS A 200 10.11 -11.63 -3.35
N LEU A 201 9.33 -10.57 -3.56
CA LEU A 201 9.65 -9.55 -4.57
C LEU A 201 10.89 -8.74 -4.18
N LEU A 202 11.00 -8.37 -2.90
CA LEU A 202 12.17 -7.64 -2.40
C LEU A 202 13.46 -8.44 -2.55
N LEU A 203 13.42 -9.77 -2.36
CA LEU A 203 14.58 -10.64 -2.55
C LEU A 203 15.14 -10.58 -3.96
N HIS A 204 14.28 -10.62 -4.97
CA HIS A 204 14.66 -10.52 -6.37
C HIS A 204 15.05 -9.10 -6.80
N LEU A 205 14.45 -8.10 -6.17
CA LEU A 205 14.68 -6.69 -6.48
C LEU A 205 15.99 -6.16 -5.89
N LEU A 206 16.40 -6.60 -4.70
CA LEU A 206 17.56 -6.08 -3.98
C LEU A 206 18.87 -6.09 -4.80
N PRO A 207 19.29 -7.20 -5.45
CA PRO A 207 20.53 -7.21 -6.24
C PRO A 207 20.49 -6.17 -7.38
N ARG A 208 19.33 -5.98 -7.99
CA ARG A 208 19.13 -4.98 -9.05
C ARG A 208 19.25 -3.56 -8.51
N LEU A 209 18.64 -3.27 -7.36
CA LEU A 209 18.76 -1.96 -6.73
C LEU A 209 20.20 -1.64 -6.33
N GLU A 210 20.94 -2.63 -5.84
CA GLU A 210 22.34 -2.44 -5.46
C GLU A 210 23.25 -2.10 -6.64
N SER A 211 23.04 -2.71 -7.80
CA SER A 211 23.81 -2.43 -9.02
C SER A 211 23.50 -1.07 -9.65
N HIS A 212 22.25 -0.57 -9.51
CA HIS A 212 21.79 0.65 -10.18
C HIS A 212 21.77 1.89 -9.28
N ARG A 213 21.95 1.75 -7.95
CA ARG A 213 21.94 2.92 -7.05
C ARG A 213 23.24 3.71 -7.11
N ARG A 214 23.12 5.02 -7.08
CA ARG A 214 24.26 5.94 -7.00
C ARG A 214 24.74 6.10 -5.55
N ALA A 215 25.96 6.60 -5.36
CA ALA A 215 26.41 7.04 -4.04
C ALA A 215 25.43 8.06 -3.46
N GLY A 216 25.07 7.90 -2.19
CA GLY A 216 24.11 8.76 -1.49
C GLY A 216 22.63 8.37 -1.69
N THR A 217 22.28 7.43 -2.59
CA THR A 217 20.91 6.89 -2.68
C THR A 217 20.54 6.17 -1.39
N VAL A 218 19.34 6.47 -0.89
CA VAL A 218 18.74 5.78 0.26
C VAL A 218 17.69 4.79 -0.23
N LEU A 219 17.76 3.54 0.24
CA LEU A 219 16.74 2.51 0.01
C LEU A 219 15.88 2.40 1.26
N LEU A 220 14.57 2.58 1.12
CA LEU A 220 13.57 2.35 2.15
C LEU A 220 12.74 1.13 1.76
N LEU A 221 12.99 0.01 2.43
CA LEU A 221 12.40 -1.28 2.11
C LEU A 221 11.47 -1.72 3.24
N SER A 222 10.29 -2.24 2.91
CA SER A 222 9.29 -2.71 3.86
C SER A 222 8.46 -3.85 3.28
N GLY A 223 7.71 -4.55 4.15
CA GLY A 223 6.91 -5.71 3.77
C GLY A 223 7.56 -7.04 4.16
N ILE A 224 8.65 -7.00 4.93
CA ILE A 224 9.36 -8.19 5.42
C ILE A 224 8.75 -8.61 6.76
N LEU A 225 8.39 -9.89 6.90
CA LEU A 225 7.84 -10.45 8.13
C LEU A 225 8.96 -10.74 9.15
N LYS A 226 8.63 -10.52 10.44
CA LYS A 226 9.53 -10.88 11.54
C LYS A 226 9.84 -12.39 11.53
N GLY A 227 11.12 -12.76 11.60
CA GLY A 227 11.58 -14.15 11.52
C GLY A 227 12.32 -14.50 10.23
N GLN A 228 12.12 -13.75 9.15
CA GLN A 228 12.88 -13.90 7.89
C GLN A 228 14.17 -13.07 7.90
N GLU A 229 14.43 -12.34 8.98
CA GLU A 229 15.59 -11.46 9.15
C GLU A 229 16.89 -12.24 9.37
N LYS A 230 16.81 -13.48 9.88
CA LYS A 230 17.99 -14.26 10.32
C LYS A 230 18.89 -14.77 9.19
N ASP A 231 18.35 -14.96 7.99
CA ASP A 231 19.12 -15.45 6.85
C ASP A 231 19.96 -14.39 6.11
N ARG A 232 19.92 -13.13 6.60
CA ARG A 232 20.50 -11.98 5.91
C ARG A 232 21.66 -11.31 6.66
N LYS A 233 22.51 -12.09 7.31
CA LYS A 233 23.68 -11.57 8.05
C LYS A 233 24.71 -10.80 7.20
N SER A 234 24.63 -10.80 5.88
CA SER A 234 25.57 -10.11 5.01
C SER A 234 25.23 -8.64 4.69
N THR A 235 23.98 -8.20 4.96
CA THR A 235 23.59 -6.82 4.72
C THR A 235 23.29 -6.17 6.07
N ARG A 236 24.05 -5.12 6.46
CA ARG A 236 23.81 -4.36 7.70
C ARG A 236 22.48 -3.64 7.63
N LEU A 237 21.42 -4.30 8.08
CA LEU A 237 20.07 -3.79 8.19
C LEU A 237 19.88 -3.23 9.60
N ASN A 238 19.90 -1.90 9.76
CA ASN A 238 19.56 -1.26 11.03
C ASN A 238 18.04 -1.21 11.18
N SER A 239 17.45 -2.15 11.93
CA SER A 239 16.08 -2.05 12.42
C SER A 239 16.08 -1.31 13.76
N SER A 240 15.42 -0.16 13.84
CA SER A 240 15.39 0.67 15.05
C SER A 240 14.24 0.39 16.02
N HIS A 241 13.52 -0.75 15.91
CA HIS A 241 12.42 -1.06 16.84
C HIS A 241 12.29 -2.55 17.15
N ALA A 242 12.52 -2.91 18.42
CA ALA A 242 12.56 -4.29 18.94
C ALA A 242 11.20 -5.02 19.08
N ASN A 243 10.05 -4.38 18.85
CA ASN A 243 8.72 -4.94 19.16
C ASN A 243 7.69 -4.88 18.02
N ILE A 244 8.13 -4.86 16.75
CA ILE A 244 7.20 -4.72 15.62
C ILE A 244 7.15 -6.04 14.84
N SER A 245 5.95 -6.51 14.53
CA SER A 245 5.71 -7.70 13.67
C SER A 245 6.13 -7.48 12.20
N TYR A 246 6.58 -6.26 11.85
CA TYR A 246 7.01 -5.86 10.51
C TYR A 246 8.32 -5.07 10.59
N ALA A 247 9.25 -5.36 9.69
CA ALA A 247 10.52 -4.64 9.60
C ALA A 247 10.49 -3.61 8.45
N VAL A 248 11.04 -2.43 8.73
CA VAL A 248 11.34 -1.40 7.73
C VAL A 248 12.83 -1.16 7.76
N PHE A 249 13.47 -1.32 6.61
CA PHE A 249 14.92 -1.19 6.48
C PHE A 249 15.28 0.07 5.70
N CYS A 250 16.24 0.82 6.20
CA CYS A 250 16.77 1.98 5.52
C CYS A 250 18.27 1.72 5.26
N LEU A 251 18.63 1.58 3.98
CA LEU A 251 20.00 1.32 3.54
C LEU A 251 20.55 2.57 2.84
N LYS A 252 21.71 3.04 3.27
CA LYS A 252 22.44 4.13 2.64
C LYS A 252 23.75 3.60 2.07
N LYS A 253 24.02 3.87 0.78
CA LYS A 253 25.33 3.63 0.19
C LYS A 253 26.26 4.76 0.65
N LYS A 254 27.40 4.39 1.24
CA LYS A 254 28.48 5.33 1.52
C LYS A 254 29.12 5.81 0.22
#